data_d7ec6006272057f9767857bd16314617
#
_entry.id   d7ec6006272057f9767857bd16314617
#
_cell.length_a   1.000
_cell.length_b   1.000
_cell.length_c   1.000
_cell.angle_alpha   90.00
_cell.angle_beta   90.00
_cell.angle_gamma   90.00
#
_symmetry.space_group_name_H-M   'P 1'
#
loop_
_entity.id
_entity.type
_entity.pdbx_description
1 polymer ?
#
loop_
_entity_poly.entity_id
_entity_poly.type
_entity_poly.pdbx_seq_one_letter_code
_entity_poly.pdbx_strand_id
1 'polypeptide(L)'
;MSESHSLGKNGERLAIKYLRQNGYKVLEKNWITGRKEIDIIAEDDEFIIFIEVKTRMADFQLHPRDTVSVHKQRNIIFAAQTYIQRNEIEKEARFDIITVVVEGAKHELEHIKDAFYPTL
;
A
#
# COMPACT_ATOMS: atom_id res chain seq x y z
N MET A 1 -5.42 -17.41 14.31
CA MET A 1 -5.50 -16.37 13.26
C MET A 1 -6.15 -16.97 12.03
N SER A 2 -6.97 -16.19 11.35
CA SER A 2 -7.58 -16.64 10.11
C SER A 2 -6.55 -16.67 8.98
N GLU A 3 -6.79 -17.51 7.98
CA GLU A 3 -5.94 -17.57 6.79
C GLU A 3 -5.83 -16.23 6.09
N SER A 4 -6.91 -15.45 6.04
CA SER A 4 -6.91 -14.14 5.40
C SER A 4 -5.99 -13.14 6.11
N HIS A 5 -5.92 -13.22 7.44
CA HIS A 5 -5.02 -12.35 8.21
C HIS A 5 -3.55 -12.71 7.94
N SER A 6 -3.22 -13.99 7.93
CA SER A 6 -1.87 -14.47 7.63
C SER A 6 -1.47 -14.15 6.20
N LEU A 7 -2.41 -14.26 5.26
CA LEU A 7 -2.18 -13.92 3.86
C LEU A 7 -1.86 -12.43 3.70
N GLY A 8 -2.64 -11.57 4.36
CA GLY A 8 -2.39 -10.13 4.32
C GLY A 8 -1.02 -9.74 4.86
N LYS A 9 -0.64 -10.31 6.00
CA LYS A 9 0.67 -10.05 6.60
C LYS A 9 1.81 -10.51 5.70
N ASN A 10 1.66 -11.66 5.07
CA ASN A 10 2.65 -12.18 4.14
C ASN A 10 2.79 -11.27 2.92
N GLY A 11 1.67 -10.79 2.39
CA GLY A 11 1.68 -9.86 1.27
C GLY A 11 2.37 -8.55 1.61
N GLU A 12 2.11 -8.00 2.80
CA GLU A 12 2.78 -6.77 3.24
C GLU A 12 4.29 -6.98 3.39
N ARG A 13 4.70 -8.11 3.93
CA ARG A 13 6.11 -8.45 4.06
C ARG A 13 6.80 -8.53 2.70
N LEU A 14 6.15 -9.16 1.74
CA LEU A 14 6.67 -9.28 0.37
C LEU A 14 6.74 -7.90 -0.30
N ALA A 15 5.73 -7.05 -0.09
CA ALA A 15 5.71 -5.69 -0.61
C ALA A 15 6.86 -4.86 -0.03
N ILE A 16 7.11 -4.95 1.26
CA ILE A 16 8.20 -4.24 1.92
C ILE A 16 9.55 -4.69 1.35
N LYS A 17 9.74 -6.00 1.21
CA LYS A 17 10.98 -6.54 0.63
C LYS A 17 11.20 -6.00 -0.78
N TYR A 18 10.15 -6.03 -1.61
CA TYR A 18 10.20 -5.50 -2.97
C TYR A 18 10.59 -4.02 -2.98
N LEU A 19 9.95 -3.22 -2.13
CA LEU A 19 10.22 -1.79 -2.06
C LEU A 19 11.67 -1.51 -1.70
N ARG A 20 12.20 -2.19 -0.70
CA ARG A 20 13.59 -2.02 -0.28
C ARG A 20 14.56 -2.43 -1.39
N GLN A 21 14.26 -3.51 -2.10
CA GLN A 21 15.10 -3.98 -3.21
C GLN A 21 15.10 -3.01 -4.39
N ASN A 22 14.07 -2.18 -4.50
CA ASN A 22 13.92 -1.22 -5.58
C ASN A 22 14.23 0.22 -5.18
N GLY A 23 14.95 0.39 -4.09
CA GLY A 23 15.49 1.70 -3.71
C GLY A 23 14.57 2.58 -2.89
N TYR A 24 13.43 2.07 -2.44
CA TYR A 24 12.53 2.81 -1.59
C TYR A 24 12.93 2.65 -0.13
N LYS A 25 12.82 3.73 0.63
CA LYS A 25 12.98 3.68 2.08
C LYS A 25 11.61 3.52 2.71
N VAL A 26 11.41 2.43 3.43
CA VAL A 26 10.15 2.18 4.14
C VAL A 26 10.19 2.91 5.48
N LEU A 27 9.25 3.83 5.67
CA LEU A 27 9.18 4.66 6.87
C LEU A 27 8.25 4.09 7.93
N GLU A 28 7.08 3.60 7.51
CA GLU A 28 6.06 3.09 8.41
C GLU A 28 5.38 1.89 7.79
N LYS A 29 4.88 1.00 8.63
CA LYS A 29 3.96 -0.06 8.22
C LYS A 29 2.76 -0.05 9.16
N ASN A 30 1.57 -0.28 8.58
CA ASN A 30 0.31 -0.31 9.34
C ASN A 30 0.15 0.94 10.21
N TRP A 31 0.35 2.10 9.59
CA TRP A 31 0.26 3.38 10.29
C TRP A 31 -1.21 3.77 10.45
N ILE A 32 -1.59 4.08 11.68
CA ILE A 32 -2.97 4.33 12.05
C ILE A 32 -3.14 5.75 12.57
N THR A 33 -4.17 6.43 12.09
CA THR A 33 -4.62 7.69 12.67
C THR A 33 -6.14 7.65 12.78
N GLY A 34 -6.63 7.76 14.03
CA GLY A 34 -8.04 7.54 14.31
C GLY A 34 -8.45 6.13 13.91
N ARG A 35 -9.41 6.02 12.98
CA ARG A 35 -9.88 4.73 12.47
C ARG A 35 -9.36 4.42 11.08
N LYS A 36 -8.42 5.22 10.60
CA LYS A 36 -7.86 5.08 9.25
C LYS A 36 -6.48 4.46 9.33
N GLU A 37 -6.15 3.63 8.36
CA GLU A 37 -4.88 2.93 8.31
C GLU A 37 -4.26 3.04 6.91
N ILE A 38 -2.95 3.16 6.89
CA ILE A 38 -2.15 3.08 5.66
C ILE A 38 -1.22 1.88 5.81
N ASP A 39 -1.24 0.98 4.84
CA ASP A 39 -0.47 -0.27 4.94
C ASP A 39 1.03 -0.01 4.98
N ILE A 40 1.52 0.81 4.07
CA ILE A 40 2.95 1.13 4.00
C ILE A 40 3.12 2.61 3.64
N ILE A 41 4.03 3.28 4.33
CA ILE A 41 4.50 4.61 3.95
C ILE A 41 5.98 4.49 3.62
N ALA A 42 6.34 4.93 2.42
CA ALA A 42 7.71 4.84 1.92
C ALA A 42 8.12 6.15 1.26
N GLU A 43 9.39 6.28 0.93
CA GLU A 43 9.86 7.46 0.18
C GLU A 43 10.99 7.06 -0.76
N ASP A 44 11.13 7.85 -1.82
CA ASP A 44 12.32 7.88 -2.65
C ASP A 44 12.87 9.31 -2.68
N ASP A 45 13.72 9.64 -3.63
CA ASP A 45 14.32 10.98 -3.68
C ASP A 45 13.29 12.06 -3.99
N GLU A 46 12.19 11.70 -4.62
CA GLU A 46 11.23 12.65 -5.17
C GLU A 46 9.90 12.67 -4.42
N PHE A 47 9.41 11.51 -3.98
CA PHE A 47 8.06 11.36 -3.45
C PHE A 47 8.03 10.81 -2.03
N ILE A 48 7.00 11.24 -1.27
CA ILE A 48 6.48 10.47 -0.14
C ILE A 48 5.33 9.62 -0.68
N ILE A 49 5.35 8.32 -0.41
CA ILE A 49 4.50 7.36 -1.11
C ILE A 49 3.64 6.60 -0.10
N PHE A 50 2.33 6.65 -0.29
CA PHE A 50 1.35 5.98 0.55
C PHE A 50 0.81 4.78 -0.23
N ILE A 51 1.00 3.58 0.30
CA ILE A 51 0.82 2.34 -0.44
C ILE A 51 -0.24 1.46 0.21
N GLU A 52 -1.23 1.06 -0.60
CA GLU A 52 -2.21 0.04 -0.23
C GLU A 52 -1.75 -1.29 -0.79
N VAL A 53 -1.71 -2.32 0.05
CA VAL A 53 -1.31 -3.67 -0.36
C VAL A 53 -2.56 -4.55 -0.49
N LYS A 54 -2.72 -5.16 -1.65
CA LYS A 54 -3.80 -6.11 -1.95
C LYS A 54 -3.20 -7.48 -2.15
N THR A 55 -3.56 -8.43 -1.29
CA THR A 55 -3.06 -9.79 -1.39
C THR A 55 -4.18 -10.74 -1.74
N ARG A 56 -3.93 -11.64 -2.69
CA ARG A 56 -4.90 -12.63 -3.17
C ARG A 56 -4.23 -13.97 -3.36
N MET A 57 -5.01 -15.04 -3.25
CA MET A 57 -4.56 -16.36 -3.65
C MET A 57 -4.84 -16.55 -5.15
N ALA A 58 -3.95 -17.26 -5.83
CA ALA A 58 -4.01 -17.38 -7.28
C ALA A 58 -5.24 -18.12 -7.80
N ASP A 59 -5.81 -19.03 -6.99
CA ASP A 59 -7.01 -19.78 -7.35
C ASP A 59 -8.29 -18.98 -7.11
N PHE A 60 -8.16 -17.82 -6.48
CA PHE A 60 -9.28 -16.91 -6.29
C PHE A 60 -9.51 -16.16 -7.59
N GLN A 61 -10.74 -16.19 -8.10
CA GLN A 61 -11.04 -15.44 -9.33
C GLN A 61 -10.93 -13.95 -9.06
N LEU A 62 -9.80 -13.41 -9.44
CA LEU A 62 -9.59 -11.98 -9.33
C LEU A 62 -10.27 -11.27 -10.47
N HIS A 63 -11.09 -10.35 -10.11
CA HIS A 63 -11.42 -9.29 -11.02
C HIS A 63 -10.15 -8.50 -11.28
N PRO A 64 -9.78 -8.28 -12.55
CA PRO A 64 -8.63 -7.42 -12.86
C PRO A 64 -8.79 -6.00 -12.30
N ARG A 65 -9.97 -5.70 -11.79
CA ARG A 65 -10.30 -4.39 -11.24
C ARG A 65 -10.61 -4.44 -9.76
N ASP A 66 -9.99 -5.34 -9.04
CA ASP A 66 -10.10 -5.34 -7.58
C ASP A 66 -9.33 -4.14 -7.06
N THR A 67 -9.84 -2.98 -7.41
CA THR A 67 -9.25 -1.70 -7.10
C THR A 67 -9.71 -1.24 -5.72
N VAL A 68 -8.93 -0.37 -5.14
CA VAL A 68 -9.27 0.28 -3.88
C VAL A 68 -10.52 1.15 -4.11
N SER A 69 -11.56 0.96 -3.29
CA SER A 69 -12.79 1.73 -3.42
C SER A 69 -12.55 3.23 -3.24
N VAL A 70 -13.43 4.06 -3.79
CA VAL A 70 -13.34 5.52 -3.63
C VAL A 70 -13.37 5.91 -2.16
N HIS A 71 -14.19 5.24 -1.36
CA HIS A 71 -14.26 5.49 0.09
C HIS A 71 -12.92 5.22 0.76
N LYS A 72 -12.28 4.10 0.43
CA LYS A 72 -10.97 3.74 0.98
C LYS A 72 -9.89 4.69 0.49
N GLN A 73 -9.94 5.10 -0.78
CA GLN A 73 -9.01 6.10 -1.30
C GLN A 73 -9.08 7.40 -0.50
N ARG A 74 -10.28 7.87 -0.20
CA ARG A 74 -10.48 9.09 0.60
C ARG A 74 -9.91 8.94 2.00
N ASN A 75 -10.10 7.77 2.61
CA ASN A 75 -9.55 7.50 3.94
C ASN A 75 -8.02 7.52 3.92
N ILE A 76 -7.41 6.92 2.90
CA ILE A 76 -5.95 6.92 2.75
C ILE A 76 -5.44 8.35 2.53
N ILE A 77 -6.10 9.12 1.67
CA ILE A 77 -5.72 10.50 1.39
C ILE A 77 -5.80 11.36 2.65
N PHE A 78 -6.87 11.21 3.43
CA PHE A 78 -7.01 11.93 4.69
C PHE A 78 -5.89 11.58 5.67
N ALA A 79 -5.63 10.27 5.84
CA ALA A 79 -4.58 9.80 6.73
C ALA A 79 -3.20 10.30 6.26
N ALA A 80 -2.98 10.31 4.95
CA ALA A 80 -1.74 10.81 4.37
C ALA A 80 -1.52 12.28 4.67
N GLN A 81 -2.55 13.10 4.57
CA GLN A 81 -2.47 14.53 4.91
C GLN A 81 -2.06 14.72 6.37
N THR A 82 -2.62 13.91 7.26
CA THR A 82 -2.27 13.94 8.67
C THR A 82 -0.79 13.60 8.89
N TYR A 83 -0.32 12.56 8.20
CA TYR A 83 1.09 12.15 8.29
C TYR A 83 2.02 13.25 7.78
N ILE A 84 1.69 13.82 6.62
CA ILE A 84 2.48 14.88 6.01
C ILE A 84 2.59 16.09 6.94
N GLN A 85 1.48 16.50 7.53
CA GLN A 85 1.46 17.64 8.44
C GLN A 85 2.26 17.38 9.71
N ARG A 86 2.06 16.22 10.33
CA ARG A 86 2.76 15.87 11.58
C ARG A 86 4.26 15.77 11.41
N ASN A 87 4.71 15.30 10.26
CA ASN A 87 6.12 15.06 9.99
C ASN A 87 6.76 16.14 9.13
N GLU A 88 6.03 17.22 8.86
CA GLU A 88 6.51 18.37 8.07
C GLU A 88 7.16 17.94 6.76
N ILE A 89 6.47 17.04 6.04
CA ILE A 89 6.97 16.48 4.78
C ILE A 89 6.80 17.49 3.66
N GLU A 90 7.88 17.76 2.92
CA GLU A 90 7.86 18.69 1.80
C GLU A 90 7.81 17.99 0.44
N LYS A 91 8.13 16.70 0.40
CA LYS A 91 8.08 15.92 -0.84
C LYS A 91 6.65 15.81 -1.35
N GLU A 92 6.52 15.70 -2.67
CA GLU A 92 5.23 15.48 -3.31
C GLU A 92 4.67 14.12 -2.91
N ALA A 93 3.38 14.06 -2.63
CA ALA A 93 2.71 12.81 -2.25
C ALA A 93 2.34 12.01 -3.49
N ARG A 94 2.50 10.69 -3.41
CA ARG A 94 2.07 9.74 -4.43
C ARG A 94 1.34 8.59 -3.76
N PHE A 95 0.27 8.11 -4.41
CA PHE A 95 -0.57 7.04 -3.88
C PHE A 95 -0.48 5.83 -4.78
N ASP A 96 0.08 4.76 -4.26
CA ASP A 96 0.38 3.55 -5.02
C ASP A 96 -0.43 2.36 -4.50
N ILE A 97 -0.60 1.36 -5.35
CA ILE A 97 -1.17 0.06 -4.97
C ILE A 97 -0.13 -1.00 -5.31
N ILE A 98 0.10 -1.92 -4.39
CA ILE A 98 0.88 -3.12 -4.65
C ILE A 98 -0.05 -4.31 -4.52
N THR A 99 -0.17 -5.10 -5.58
CA THR A 99 -0.93 -6.35 -5.56
C THR A 99 0.03 -7.52 -5.46
N VAL A 100 -0.29 -8.47 -4.58
CA VAL A 100 0.51 -9.67 -4.39
C VAL A 100 -0.41 -10.86 -4.59
N VAL A 101 -0.09 -11.71 -5.57
CA VAL A 101 -0.83 -12.93 -5.84
C VAL A 101 0.03 -14.10 -5.38
N VAL A 102 -0.49 -14.90 -4.46
CA VAL A 102 0.24 -15.99 -3.83
C VAL A 102 -0.27 -17.32 -4.35
N GLU A 103 0.64 -18.20 -4.78
CA GLU A 103 0.31 -19.56 -5.21
C GLU A 103 1.34 -20.50 -4.59
N GLY A 104 0.93 -21.16 -3.50
CA GLY A 104 1.84 -22.00 -2.74
C GLY A 104 3.05 -21.23 -2.25
N ALA A 105 4.25 -21.68 -2.63
CA ALA A 105 5.49 -21.00 -2.28
C ALA A 105 5.85 -19.87 -3.24
N LYS A 106 5.10 -19.73 -4.33
CA LYS A 106 5.37 -18.71 -5.36
C LYS A 106 4.48 -17.50 -5.16
N HIS A 107 4.94 -16.36 -5.63
CA HIS A 107 4.12 -15.15 -5.62
C HIS A 107 4.47 -14.29 -6.82
N GLU A 108 3.49 -13.49 -7.24
CA GLU A 108 3.69 -12.44 -8.25
C GLU A 108 3.29 -11.12 -7.62
N LEU A 109 4.07 -10.10 -7.90
CA LEU A 109 3.85 -8.77 -7.35
C LEU A 109 3.75 -7.76 -8.49
N GLU A 110 2.72 -6.92 -8.43
CA GLU A 110 2.57 -5.80 -9.36
C GLU A 110 2.53 -4.51 -8.55
N HIS A 111 3.32 -3.54 -8.96
CA HIS A 111 3.36 -2.23 -8.35
C HIS A 111 2.73 -1.22 -9.29
N ILE A 112 1.58 -0.69 -8.90
CA ILE A 112 0.86 0.33 -9.67
C ILE A 112 1.18 1.68 -9.05
N LYS A 113 2.06 2.41 -9.71
CA LYS A 113 2.46 3.74 -9.24
C LYS A 113 1.40 4.76 -9.62
N ASP A 114 1.19 5.73 -8.73
CA ASP A 114 0.25 6.81 -8.96
C ASP A 114 -1.15 6.28 -9.32
N ALA A 115 -1.61 5.31 -8.52
CA ALA A 115 -2.83 4.57 -8.80
C ALA A 115 -4.09 5.41 -8.58
N PHE A 116 -4.03 6.37 -7.69
CA PHE A 116 -5.10 7.33 -7.44
C PHE A 116 -4.51 8.61 -6.84
N TYR A 117 -5.29 9.67 -6.81
CA TYR A 117 -4.85 10.95 -6.28
C TYR A 117 -6.05 11.73 -5.76
N PRO A 118 -5.82 12.75 -4.93
CA PRO A 118 -6.92 13.57 -4.42
C PRO A 118 -7.69 14.22 -5.57
N THR A 119 -9.02 14.09 -5.51
CA THR A 119 -9.91 14.79 -6.43
C THR A 119 -10.71 15.83 -5.67
N LEU A 120 -10.95 16.93 -6.31
CA LEU A 120 -11.75 18.01 -5.74
C LEU A 120 -13.24 17.65 -5.70
#